data_1fcebcfafefd62845e07b166a23d2074
#
_entry.id   1fcebcfafefd62845e07b166a23d2074
#
_cell.length_a   1.000
_cell.length_b   1.000
_cell.length_c   1.000
_cell.angle_alpha   90.00
_cell.angle_beta   90.00
_cell.angle_gamma   90.00
#
_symmetry.space_group_name_H-M   'P 1'
#
loop_
_entity.id
_entity.type
_entity.pdbx_description
1 polymer ?
#
loop_
_entity_poly.entity_id
_entity_poly.type
_entity_poly.pdbx_seq_one_letter_code
_entity_poly.pdbx_strand_id
1 'polypeptide(L)'
;LGGEKLEKEIVYIADLDQDVDDVVAAHYLHNEGVLKCVVCDPYPMTEDGLKRKDILESLGIQVLKKMPPVAKYVFVGGALTLVADYIKMHHIDWLVMNGGFVGTNIASFELDKFKGKETVRTFNFNCDVNATDYVLKVVKERISNMVLVGKNVCHDIRNTRVGIWSDKKYKELFDTYEVKDKKRQHDMLTCHEGLAFLNNSTKYCKYEVVKPYNTGLKGTYTQWGSTKTRETPYREVLAAIEYET
;
A
#
# COMPACT_ATOMS: atom_id res chain seq x y z
N LEU A 1 -12.27 -21.14 -20.23
CA LEU A 1 -10.92 -21.46 -19.69
C LEU A 1 -10.90 -20.96 -18.25
N GLY A 2 -11.13 -21.89 -17.30
CA GLY A 2 -11.07 -21.62 -15.87
C GLY A 2 -9.63 -21.34 -15.48
N GLY A 3 -9.30 -20.09 -15.22
CA GLY A 3 -8.05 -19.72 -14.59
C GLY A 3 -8.01 -20.33 -13.20
N GLU A 4 -7.00 -21.12 -12.88
CA GLU A 4 -6.70 -21.50 -11.50
C GLU A 4 -6.67 -20.21 -10.66
N LYS A 5 -7.54 -20.16 -9.65
CA LYS A 5 -7.50 -19.10 -8.66
C LYS A 5 -6.16 -19.30 -7.95
N LEU A 6 -5.15 -18.53 -8.33
CA LEU A 6 -3.87 -18.54 -7.64
C LEU A 6 -4.18 -18.33 -6.16
N GLU A 7 -3.89 -19.34 -5.34
CA GLU A 7 -3.91 -19.20 -3.88
C GLU A 7 -2.79 -18.21 -3.50
N LYS A 8 -3.11 -16.93 -3.61
CA LYS A 8 -2.15 -15.87 -3.29
C LYS A 8 -2.16 -15.71 -1.77
N GLU A 9 -1.13 -16.22 -1.15
CA GLU A 9 -0.90 -16.05 0.28
C GLU A 9 -0.21 -14.69 0.54
N ILE A 10 -1.01 -13.64 0.67
CA ILE A 10 -0.51 -12.29 0.93
C ILE A 10 -0.17 -12.15 2.40
N VAL A 11 1.04 -11.70 2.69
CA VAL A 11 1.45 -11.19 3.99
C VAL A 11 1.23 -9.68 4.00
N TYR A 12 0.39 -9.19 4.89
CA TYR A 12 0.10 -7.78 5.02
C TYR A 12 0.83 -7.18 6.22
N ILE A 13 1.67 -6.17 6.00
CA ILE A 13 2.37 -5.42 7.06
C ILE A 13 1.53 -4.20 7.41
N ALA A 14 1.10 -4.11 8.66
CA ALA A 14 0.14 -3.14 9.18
C ALA A 14 0.71 -2.31 10.34
N ASP A 15 0.33 -1.03 10.43
CA ASP A 15 0.49 -0.18 11.60
C ASP A 15 -0.85 -0.01 12.32
N LEU A 16 -1.17 -0.94 13.21
CA LEU A 16 -2.45 -0.95 13.92
C LEU A 16 -2.59 0.15 14.98
N ASP A 17 -1.51 0.81 15.38
CA ASP A 17 -1.54 1.87 16.38
C ASP A 17 -2.01 3.21 15.83
N GLN A 18 -1.79 3.47 14.54
CA GLN A 18 -2.04 4.78 13.94
C GLN A 18 -3.53 5.05 13.68
N ASP A 19 -4.13 4.32 12.76
CA ASP A 19 -5.54 4.53 12.45
C ASP A 19 -6.25 3.24 11.99
N VAL A 20 -7.49 3.39 11.55
CA VAL A 20 -8.34 2.25 11.21
C VAL A 20 -8.08 1.71 9.78
N ASP A 21 -7.33 2.43 8.95
CA ASP A 21 -7.09 2.08 7.55
C ASP A 21 -6.47 0.69 7.40
N ASP A 22 -5.44 0.40 8.20
CA ASP A 22 -4.73 -0.87 8.16
C ASP A 22 -5.62 -2.06 8.53
N VAL A 23 -6.46 -1.91 9.55
CA VAL A 23 -7.35 -3.00 9.96
C VAL A 23 -8.45 -3.23 8.93
N VAL A 24 -8.97 -2.17 8.31
CA VAL A 24 -9.93 -2.27 7.20
C VAL A 24 -9.30 -2.98 6.01
N ALA A 25 -8.06 -2.62 5.65
CA ALA A 25 -7.32 -3.25 4.56
C ALA A 25 -7.05 -4.74 4.82
N ALA A 26 -6.66 -5.11 6.04
CA ALA A 26 -6.45 -6.50 6.43
C ALA A 26 -7.75 -7.33 6.32
N HIS A 27 -8.86 -6.80 6.85
CA HIS A 27 -10.16 -7.46 6.76
C HIS A 27 -10.65 -7.56 5.30
N TYR A 28 -10.41 -6.54 4.49
CA TYR A 28 -10.68 -6.58 3.06
C TYR A 28 -9.94 -7.74 2.37
N LEU A 29 -8.63 -7.88 2.57
CA LEU A 29 -7.84 -8.98 2.01
C LEU A 29 -8.31 -10.36 2.51
N HIS A 30 -8.76 -10.44 3.75
CA HIS A 30 -9.35 -11.65 4.32
C HIS A 30 -10.64 -12.03 3.61
N ASN A 31 -11.54 -11.08 3.39
CA ASN A 31 -12.80 -11.30 2.68
C ASN A 31 -12.60 -11.71 1.21
N GLU A 32 -11.52 -11.22 0.58
CA GLU A 32 -11.13 -11.67 -0.78
C GLU A 32 -10.51 -13.09 -0.78
N GLY A 33 -10.27 -13.68 0.40
CA GLY A 33 -9.73 -15.03 0.56
C GLY A 33 -8.26 -15.17 0.14
N VAL A 34 -7.47 -14.09 0.25
CA VAL A 34 -6.07 -14.04 -0.20
C VAL A 34 -5.07 -13.72 0.92
N LEU A 35 -5.56 -13.34 2.10
CA LEU A 35 -4.71 -12.99 3.24
C LEU A 35 -4.17 -14.25 3.93
N LYS A 36 -2.86 -14.34 4.05
CA LYS A 36 -2.17 -15.37 4.84
C LYS A 36 -2.09 -14.99 6.31
N CYS A 37 -1.57 -13.81 6.59
CA CYS A 37 -1.43 -13.26 7.93
C CYS A 37 -1.21 -11.74 7.87
N VAL A 38 -1.41 -11.10 9.02
CA VAL A 38 -1.00 -9.72 9.26
C VAL A 38 0.29 -9.72 10.09
N VAL A 39 1.24 -8.88 9.73
CA VAL A 39 2.45 -8.64 10.51
C VAL A 39 2.43 -7.19 10.96
N CYS A 40 2.51 -6.94 12.27
CA CYS A 40 2.43 -5.58 12.80
C CYS A 40 3.81 -4.96 12.95
N ASP A 41 3.97 -3.74 12.41
CA ASP A 41 5.17 -2.93 12.54
C ASP A 41 4.84 -1.43 12.73
N PRO A 42 4.96 -0.89 13.95
CA PRO A 42 5.32 -1.59 15.18
C PRO A 42 4.24 -2.58 15.65
N TYR A 43 4.63 -3.54 16.49
CA TYR A 43 3.64 -4.39 17.15
C TYR A 43 2.76 -3.52 18.05
N PRO A 44 1.44 -3.66 18.02
CA PRO A 44 0.54 -2.71 18.67
C PRO A 44 0.79 -2.64 20.18
N MET A 45 0.91 -1.43 20.69
CA MET A 45 1.14 -1.13 22.11
C MET A 45 0.07 -0.21 22.68
N THR A 46 -0.64 0.53 21.84
CA THR A 46 -1.75 1.37 22.25
C THR A 46 -3.00 0.53 22.55
N GLU A 47 -3.89 1.04 23.40
CA GLU A 47 -5.16 0.38 23.71
C GLU A 47 -5.98 0.15 22.42
N ASP A 48 -6.01 1.15 21.54
CA ASP A 48 -6.75 1.04 20.28
C ASP A 48 -6.08 0.07 19.30
N GLY A 49 -4.75 0.05 19.23
CA GLY A 49 -4.01 -0.92 18.42
C GLY A 49 -4.24 -2.35 18.89
N LEU A 50 -4.26 -2.58 20.20
CA LEU A 50 -4.57 -3.90 20.78
C LEU A 50 -6.02 -4.31 20.50
N LYS A 51 -6.99 -3.40 20.63
CA LYS A 51 -8.38 -3.69 20.25
C LYS A 51 -8.51 -4.07 18.77
N ARG A 52 -7.84 -3.35 17.87
CA ARG A 52 -7.83 -3.66 16.43
C ARG A 52 -7.21 -5.04 16.15
N LYS A 53 -6.12 -5.36 16.83
CA LYS A 53 -5.52 -6.69 16.77
C LYS A 53 -6.50 -7.78 17.21
N ASP A 54 -7.15 -7.60 18.36
CA ASP A 54 -8.12 -8.57 18.89
C ASP A 54 -9.31 -8.77 17.94
N ILE A 55 -9.75 -7.71 17.27
CA ILE A 55 -10.77 -7.79 16.22
C ILE A 55 -10.28 -8.67 15.08
N LEU A 56 -9.08 -8.45 14.55
CA LEU A 56 -8.53 -9.27 13.47
C LEU A 56 -8.40 -10.74 13.88
N GLU A 57 -7.92 -11.01 15.09
CA GLU A 57 -7.81 -12.37 15.62
C GLU A 57 -9.18 -13.04 15.80
N SER A 58 -10.21 -12.30 16.19
CA SER A 58 -11.59 -12.80 16.30
C SER A 58 -12.19 -13.21 14.94
N LEU A 59 -11.69 -12.68 13.85
CA LEU A 59 -12.03 -13.07 12.48
C LEU A 59 -11.24 -14.29 11.99
N GLY A 60 -10.38 -14.86 12.82
CA GLY A 60 -9.50 -15.95 12.44
C GLY A 60 -8.23 -15.51 11.69
N ILE A 61 -7.94 -14.21 11.64
CA ILE A 61 -6.74 -13.68 11.00
C ILE A 61 -5.56 -13.84 11.96
N GLN A 62 -4.51 -14.51 11.50
CA GLN A 62 -3.28 -14.63 12.27
C GLN A 62 -2.52 -13.30 12.30
N VAL A 63 -2.22 -12.77 13.49
CA VAL A 63 -1.45 -11.55 13.70
C VAL A 63 -0.08 -11.87 14.28
N LEU A 64 0.97 -11.48 13.58
CA LEU A 64 2.36 -11.82 13.88
C LEU A 64 3.19 -10.59 14.26
N LYS A 65 4.27 -10.82 15.02
CA LYS A 65 5.30 -9.80 15.35
C LYS A 65 6.46 -9.78 14.36
N LYS A 66 6.60 -10.78 13.53
CA LYS A 66 7.73 -10.97 12.62
C LYS A 66 7.25 -11.57 11.31
N MET A 67 7.99 -11.29 10.25
CA MET A 67 7.74 -11.90 8.95
C MET A 67 7.77 -13.43 9.04
N PRO A 68 6.83 -14.12 8.37
CA PRO A 68 6.87 -15.58 8.27
C PRO A 68 8.10 -16.01 7.44
N PRO A 69 8.55 -17.26 7.57
CA PRO A 69 9.71 -17.76 6.82
C PRO A 69 9.56 -17.65 5.30
N VAL A 70 8.33 -17.71 4.81
CA VAL A 70 8.02 -17.55 3.37
C VAL A 70 6.95 -16.49 3.20
N ALA A 71 7.32 -15.41 2.48
CA ALA A 71 6.45 -14.31 2.11
C ALA A 71 6.75 -13.87 0.67
N LYS A 72 6.06 -14.46 -0.29
CA LYS A 72 6.24 -14.14 -1.70
C LYS A 72 5.48 -12.87 -2.13
N TYR A 73 4.28 -12.70 -1.59
CA TYR A 73 3.43 -11.55 -1.85
C TYR A 73 3.33 -10.74 -0.57
N VAL A 74 3.92 -9.55 -0.56
CA VAL A 74 3.97 -8.67 0.61
C VAL A 74 3.28 -7.36 0.28
N PHE A 75 2.25 -7.03 1.07
CA PHE A 75 1.54 -5.77 0.97
C PHE A 75 1.83 -4.94 2.23
N VAL A 76 2.03 -3.64 2.09
CA VAL A 76 2.52 -2.79 3.18
C VAL A 76 1.68 -1.53 3.32
N GLY A 77 1.02 -1.38 4.47
CA GLY A 77 0.35 -0.16 4.92
C GLY A 77 1.25 0.76 5.77
N GLY A 78 2.31 0.21 6.36
CA GLY A 78 3.22 0.90 7.27
C GLY A 78 4.62 1.21 6.72
N ALA A 79 5.61 1.23 7.61
CA ALA A 79 7.01 1.42 7.27
C ALA A 79 7.62 0.22 6.54
N LEU A 80 8.80 0.40 5.95
CA LEU A 80 9.53 -0.67 5.25
C LEU A 80 10.53 -1.42 6.13
N THR A 81 10.53 -1.21 7.45
CA THR A 81 11.50 -1.80 8.38
C THR A 81 11.57 -3.33 8.27
N LEU A 82 10.41 -3.99 8.38
CA LEU A 82 10.34 -5.45 8.29
C LEU A 82 10.67 -5.98 6.88
N VAL A 83 10.30 -5.25 5.84
CA VAL A 83 10.67 -5.62 4.47
C VAL A 83 12.18 -5.55 4.29
N ALA A 84 12.81 -4.47 4.75
CA ALA A 84 14.26 -4.29 4.67
C ALA A 84 15.03 -5.43 5.37
N ASP A 85 14.57 -5.83 6.55
CA ASP A 85 15.19 -6.95 7.26
C ASP A 85 14.95 -8.30 6.56
N TYR A 86 13.73 -8.52 6.08
CA TYR A 86 13.37 -9.77 5.41
C TYR A 86 14.17 -10.00 4.13
N ILE A 87 14.31 -8.99 3.27
CA ILE A 87 14.98 -9.14 1.98
C ILE A 87 16.51 -9.27 2.07
N LYS A 88 17.12 -9.11 3.24
CA LYS A 88 18.53 -9.44 3.44
C LYS A 88 18.82 -10.92 3.14
N MET A 89 17.87 -11.79 3.47
CA MET A 89 18.02 -13.25 3.36
C MET A 89 17.00 -13.90 2.42
N HIS A 90 15.93 -13.21 2.05
CA HIS A 90 14.80 -13.76 1.31
C HIS A 90 14.52 -12.94 0.05
N HIS A 91 13.73 -13.52 -0.85
CA HIS A 91 13.23 -12.87 -2.06
C HIS A 91 11.73 -12.63 -1.94
N ILE A 92 11.25 -11.53 -2.50
CA ILE A 92 9.82 -11.18 -2.63
C ILE A 92 9.45 -11.17 -4.11
N ASP A 93 8.41 -11.90 -4.48
CA ASP A 93 7.92 -11.91 -5.87
C ASP A 93 7.14 -10.61 -6.17
N TRP A 94 6.33 -10.15 -5.22
CA TRP A 94 5.56 -8.92 -5.32
C TRP A 94 5.58 -8.13 -4.01
N LEU A 95 6.03 -6.89 -4.09
CA LEU A 95 5.89 -5.89 -3.04
C LEU A 95 4.89 -4.82 -3.49
N VAL A 96 3.81 -4.66 -2.75
CA VAL A 96 2.81 -3.60 -2.97
C VAL A 96 2.78 -2.72 -1.73
N MET A 97 2.89 -1.40 -1.88
CA MET A 97 2.90 -0.54 -0.71
C MET A 97 2.23 0.81 -0.92
N ASN A 98 1.71 1.34 0.17
CA ASN A 98 1.27 2.72 0.25
C ASN A 98 2.47 3.64 0.49
N GLY A 99 2.88 4.36 -0.52
CA GLY A 99 4.00 5.30 -0.40
C GLY A 99 4.40 5.90 -1.72
N GLY A 100 5.16 6.97 -1.64
CA GLY A 100 5.69 7.65 -2.79
C GLY A 100 4.87 8.86 -3.25
N PHE A 101 5.50 9.64 -4.10
CA PHE A 101 4.91 10.79 -4.81
C PHE A 101 5.73 11.05 -6.06
N VAL A 102 5.12 11.01 -7.23
CA VAL A 102 5.84 11.12 -8.51
C VAL A 102 6.05 12.53 -9.03
N GLY A 103 5.78 13.51 -8.21
CA GLY A 103 5.87 14.90 -8.64
C GLY A 103 4.65 15.35 -9.44
N THR A 104 4.81 16.46 -10.16
CA THR A 104 3.79 17.08 -11.00
C THR A 104 4.17 16.95 -12.47
N ASN A 105 3.20 17.07 -13.36
CA ASN A 105 3.40 16.98 -14.81
C ASN A 105 3.86 15.58 -15.31
N ILE A 106 3.70 14.54 -14.52
CA ILE A 106 4.02 13.16 -14.89
C ILE A 106 2.74 12.37 -15.13
N ALA A 107 1.77 12.51 -14.22
CA ALA A 107 0.45 11.94 -14.39
C ALA A 107 -0.43 12.87 -15.26
N SER A 108 -1.36 12.28 -16.00
CA SER A 108 -2.40 13.03 -16.73
C SER A 108 -3.37 13.77 -15.81
N PHE A 109 -3.27 13.54 -14.52
CA PHE A 109 -4.13 14.06 -13.47
C PHE A 109 -3.30 14.56 -12.29
N GLU A 110 -3.65 15.71 -11.75
CA GLU A 110 -2.98 16.34 -10.62
C GLU A 110 -4.01 16.79 -9.58
N LEU A 111 -3.81 16.38 -8.33
CA LEU A 111 -4.63 16.90 -7.23
C LEU A 111 -4.25 18.31 -6.89
N ASP A 112 -5.24 19.22 -6.75
CA ASP A 112 -5.01 20.64 -6.48
C ASP A 112 -4.04 20.90 -5.33
N LYS A 113 -4.12 20.11 -4.27
CA LYS A 113 -3.23 20.25 -3.10
C LYS A 113 -1.76 19.95 -3.39
N PHE A 114 -1.46 19.29 -4.50
CA PHE A 114 -0.10 18.95 -4.93
C PHE A 114 0.36 19.77 -6.12
N LYS A 115 -0.52 20.55 -6.71
CA LYS A 115 -0.22 21.37 -7.89
C LYS A 115 1.04 22.20 -7.70
N GLY A 116 1.96 22.07 -8.63
CA GLY A 116 3.24 22.77 -8.62
C GLY A 116 4.23 22.29 -7.56
N LYS A 117 3.95 21.19 -6.83
CA LYS A 117 4.88 20.62 -5.85
C LYS A 117 5.80 19.63 -6.51
N GLU A 118 7.09 19.85 -6.41
CA GLU A 118 8.09 18.88 -6.86
C GLU A 118 8.31 17.78 -5.84
N THR A 119 8.11 18.09 -4.56
CA THR A 119 8.33 17.17 -3.45
C THR A 119 7.18 17.21 -2.47
N VAL A 120 6.81 16.03 -1.94
CA VAL A 120 5.79 15.89 -0.89
C VAL A 120 6.27 14.84 0.10
N ARG A 121 6.21 15.17 1.39
CA ARG A 121 6.57 14.23 2.45
C ARG A 121 5.65 13.00 2.41
N THR A 122 6.23 11.81 2.37
CA THR A 122 5.50 10.52 2.40
C THR A 122 5.70 9.86 3.77
N PHE A 123 4.61 9.64 4.49
CA PHE A 123 4.66 9.21 5.90
C PHE A 123 5.40 7.88 6.05
N ASN A 124 4.93 6.83 5.41
CA ASN A 124 5.48 5.48 5.55
C ASN A 124 6.97 5.39 5.21
N PHE A 125 7.41 6.10 4.16
CA PHE A 125 8.83 6.17 3.81
C PHE A 125 9.68 6.89 4.84
N ASN A 126 9.11 7.86 5.54
CA ASN A 126 9.81 8.64 6.53
C ASN A 126 9.76 8.02 7.94
N CYS A 127 8.91 7.03 8.18
CA CYS A 127 8.91 6.28 9.44
C CYS A 127 10.23 5.53 9.65
N ASP A 128 10.83 5.00 8.56
CA ASP A 128 12.16 4.43 8.57
C ASP A 128 12.90 4.74 7.25
N VAL A 129 13.61 5.85 7.24
CA VAL A 129 14.34 6.33 6.06
C VAL A 129 15.44 5.35 5.62
N ASN A 130 16.12 4.72 6.58
CA ASN A 130 17.20 3.79 6.26
C ASN A 130 16.68 2.51 5.63
N ALA A 131 15.58 1.97 6.15
CA ALA A 131 14.92 0.82 5.58
C ALA A 131 14.40 1.13 4.17
N THR A 132 13.75 2.28 3.99
CA THR A 132 13.26 2.74 2.69
C THR A 132 14.39 2.85 1.66
N ASP A 133 15.49 3.51 2.04
CA ASP A 133 16.66 3.66 1.17
C ASP A 133 17.26 2.31 0.79
N TYR A 134 17.37 1.40 1.75
CA TYR A 134 17.88 0.06 1.49
C TYR A 134 16.99 -0.71 0.53
N VAL A 135 15.68 -0.80 0.79
CA VAL A 135 14.72 -1.52 -0.08
C VAL A 135 14.77 -0.99 -1.49
N LEU A 136 14.72 0.33 -1.67
CA LEU A 136 14.73 0.94 -3.00
C LEU A 136 16.05 0.75 -3.76
N LYS A 137 17.18 0.63 -3.06
CA LYS A 137 18.48 0.35 -3.66
C LYS A 137 18.63 -1.08 -4.14
N VAL A 138 18.13 -2.05 -3.37
CA VAL A 138 18.31 -3.48 -3.66
C VAL A 138 17.11 -4.13 -4.35
N VAL A 139 16.11 -3.35 -4.73
CA VAL A 139 14.88 -3.87 -5.33
C VAL A 139 15.12 -4.81 -6.51
N LYS A 140 16.05 -4.48 -7.39
CA LYS A 140 16.36 -5.30 -8.57
C LYS A 140 16.84 -6.72 -8.25
N GLU A 141 17.46 -6.89 -7.11
CA GLU A 141 18.10 -8.14 -6.72
C GLU A 141 17.21 -8.99 -5.82
N ARG A 142 16.31 -8.36 -5.08
CA ARG A 142 15.56 -8.98 -4.00
C ARG A 142 14.04 -8.94 -4.17
N ILE A 143 13.54 -8.15 -5.10
CA ILE A 143 12.11 -7.98 -5.34
C ILE A 143 11.85 -8.06 -6.85
N SER A 144 11.06 -9.02 -7.29
CA SER A 144 10.78 -9.18 -8.71
C SER A 144 9.87 -8.09 -9.27
N ASN A 145 8.84 -7.72 -8.51
CA ASN A 145 7.87 -6.71 -8.92
C ASN A 145 7.54 -5.80 -7.73
N MET A 146 7.49 -4.50 -7.97
CA MET A 146 7.09 -3.53 -6.96
C MET A 146 6.02 -2.60 -7.52
N VAL A 147 4.95 -2.41 -6.74
CA VAL A 147 3.86 -1.48 -7.02
C VAL A 147 3.77 -0.49 -5.87
N LEU A 148 3.83 0.78 -6.20
CA LEU A 148 3.64 1.86 -5.24
C LEU A 148 2.34 2.59 -5.52
N VAL A 149 1.50 2.65 -4.51
CA VAL A 149 0.25 3.42 -4.55
C VAL A 149 0.51 4.74 -3.84
N GLY A 150 0.91 5.74 -4.63
CA GLY A 150 1.45 6.99 -4.13
C GLY A 150 0.40 8.01 -3.72
N LYS A 151 0.87 9.12 -3.15
CA LYS A 151 0.04 10.25 -2.73
C LYS A 151 -0.77 10.87 -3.86
N ASN A 152 -0.30 10.79 -5.08
CA ASN A 152 -1.02 11.24 -6.27
C ASN A 152 -2.41 10.61 -6.39
N VAL A 153 -2.57 9.39 -5.88
CA VAL A 153 -3.81 8.62 -5.89
C VAL A 153 -4.50 8.59 -4.54
N CYS A 154 -3.78 8.17 -3.51
CA CYS A 154 -4.35 7.92 -2.18
C CYS A 154 -5.06 9.13 -1.57
N HIS A 155 -4.58 10.33 -1.90
CA HIS A 155 -5.15 11.57 -1.36
C HIS A 155 -6.32 12.14 -2.14
N ASP A 156 -6.80 11.47 -3.19
CA ASP A 156 -8.02 11.89 -3.88
C ASP A 156 -9.23 11.84 -2.93
N ILE A 157 -10.06 12.88 -2.99
CA ILE A 157 -11.27 12.96 -2.14
C ILE A 157 -12.27 11.85 -2.48
N ARG A 158 -12.21 11.32 -3.69
CA ARG A 158 -13.06 10.21 -4.13
C ARG A 158 -12.71 8.89 -3.46
N ASN A 159 -11.48 8.73 -2.91
CA ASN A 159 -11.07 7.57 -2.13
C ASN A 159 -11.67 7.59 -0.71
N THR A 160 -12.99 7.58 -0.61
CA THR A 160 -13.75 7.63 0.65
C THR A 160 -14.93 6.67 0.59
N ARG A 161 -15.54 6.41 1.77
CA ARG A 161 -16.75 5.58 1.90
C ARG A 161 -17.90 6.06 1.00
N VAL A 162 -18.07 7.36 0.83
CA VAL A 162 -19.12 7.95 -0.02
C VAL A 162 -18.65 8.20 -1.46
N GLY A 163 -17.40 7.88 -1.77
CA GLY A 163 -16.81 7.92 -3.09
C GLY A 163 -16.77 6.54 -3.76
N ILE A 164 -15.57 6.11 -4.16
CA ILE A 164 -15.38 4.82 -4.86
C ILE A 164 -15.75 3.59 -4.02
N TRP A 165 -15.81 3.73 -2.70
CA TRP A 165 -16.16 2.66 -1.75
C TRP A 165 -17.65 2.67 -1.35
N SER A 166 -18.51 3.38 -2.07
CA SER A 166 -19.94 3.46 -1.77
C SER A 166 -20.71 2.19 -2.09
N ASP A 167 -20.12 1.25 -2.79
CA ASP A 167 -20.70 -0.04 -3.12
C ASP A 167 -21.15 -0.79 -1.85
N LYS A 168 -22.35 -1.38 -1.92
CA LYS A 168 -22.98 -2.12 -0.82
C LYS A 168 -22.07 -3.21 -0.24
N LYS A 169 -21.21 -3.83 -1.04
CA LYS A 169 -20.27 -4.88 -0.60
C LYS A 169 -19.26 -4.40 0.44
N TYR A 170 -18.97 -3.10 0.50
CA TYR A 170 -18.06 -2.52 1.49
C TYR A 170 -18.77 -1.96 2.72
N LYS A 171 -20.11 -1.86 2.67
CA LYS A 171 -20.89 -1.25 3.75
C LYS A 171 -20.65 -1.93 5.09
N GLU A 172 -20.76 -3.25 5.14
CA GLU A 172 -20.58 -4.03 6.37
C GLU A 172 -19.17 -3.85 6.93
N LEU A 173 -18.17 -3.90 6.07
CA LEU A 173 -16.78 -3.65 6.43
C LEU A 173 -16.59 -2.30 7.09
N PHE A 174 -17.11 -1.24 6.49
CA PHE A 174 -16.96 0.12 7.02
C PHE A 174 -17.80 0.37 8.28
N ASP A 175 -18.98 -0.24 8.39
CA ASP A 175 -19.82 -0.16 9.58
C ASP A 175 -19.14 -0.84 10.78
N THR A 176 -18.49 -1.99 10.57
CA THR A 176 -17.74 -2.72 11.60
C THR A 176 -16.65 -1.87 12.26
N TYR A 177 -16.00 -1.03 11.46
CA TYR A 177 -14.89 -0.18 11.94
C TYR A 177 -15.27 1.29 12.13
N GLU A 178 -16.55 1.63 12.08
CA GLU A 178 -17.06 3.00 12.23
C GLU A 178 -16.35 4.01 11.32
N VAL A 179 -16.03 3.58 10.09
CA VAL A 179 -15.30 4.40 9.13
C VAL A 179 -16.13 5.64 8.78
N LYS A 180 -15.56 6.82 9.00
CA LYS A 180 -16.21 8.10 8.68
C LYS A 180 -16.35 8.31 7.18
N ASP A 181 -17.45 8.87 6.73
CA ASP A 181 -17.80 9.06 5.32
C ASP A 181 -16.68 9.70 4.47
N LYS A 182 -15.99 10.68 5.05
CA LYS A 182 -14.93 11.44 4.35
C LYS A 182 -13.51 10.96 4.68
N LYS A 183 -13.34 9.89 5.46
CA LYS A 183 -12.04 9.29 5.73
C LYS A 183 -11.54 8.60 4.46
N ARG A 184 -10.37 9.01 3.98
CA ARG A 184 -9.70 8.33 2.87
C ARG A 184 -9.16 6.99 3.33
N GLN A 185 -9.28 5.99 2.48
CA GLN A 185 -8.87 4.62 2.74
C GLN A 185 -7.60 4.30 1.95
N HIS A 186 -6.46 4.79 2.46
CA HIS A 186 -5.19 4.70 1.75
C HIS A 186 -4.74 3.25 1.59
N ASP A 187 -4.77 2.50 2.67
CA ASP A 187 -4.27 1.13 2.71
C ASP A 187 -5.23 0.16 2.04
N MET A 188 -6.53 0.36 2.20
CA MET A 188 -7.51 -0.41 1.44
C MET A 188 -7.38 -0.17 -0.07
N LEU A 189 -7.17 1.08 -0.52
CA LEU A 189 -6.91 1.38 -1.93
C LEU A 189 -5.64 0.68 -2.40
N THR A 190 -4.59 0.72 -1.59
CA THR A 190 -3.32 0.05 -1.92
C THR A 190 -3.50 -1.45 -2.09
N CYS A 191 -4.22 -2.09 -1.19
CA CYS A 191 -4.52 -3.51 -1.27
C CYS A 191 -5.41 -3.84 -2.48
N HIS A 192 -6.43 -3.04 -2.75
CA HIS A 192 -7.31 -3.22 -3.88
C HIS A 192 -6.56 -3.13 -5.22
N GLU A 193 -5.78 -2.07 -5.43
CA GLU A 193 -5.00 -1.90 -6.65
C GLU A 193 -3.87 -2.92 -6.78
N GLY A 194 -3.25 -3.30 -5.67
CA GLY A 194 -2.29 -4.40 -5.66
C GLY A 194 -2.91 -5.72 -6.16
N LEU A 195 -4.10 -6.08 -5.70
CA LEU A 195 -4.83 -7.24 -6.20
C LEU A 195 -5.21 -7.09 -7.67
N ALA A 196 -5.63 -5.90 -8.09
CA ALA A 196 -5.96 -5.62 -9.47
C ALA A 196 -4.75 -5.83 -10.39
N PHE A 197 -3.56 -5.38 -9.98
CA PHE A 197 -2.33 -5.66 -10.71
C PHE A 197 -2.00 -7.15 -10.78
N LEU A 198 -2.08 -7.86 -9.67
CA LEU A 198 -1.83 -9.29 -9.61
C LEU A 198 -2.81 -10.10 -10.49
N ASN A 199 -4.01 -9.60 -10.68
CA ASN A 199 -5.07 -10.22 -11.48
C ASN A 199 -5.16 -9.66 -12.91
N ASN A 200 -4.25 -8.76 -13.31
CA ASN A 200 -4.30 -8.03 -14.58
C ASN A 200 -5.63 -7.30 -14.82
N SER A 201 -6.21 -6.78 -13.74
CA SER A 201 -7.43 -5.98 -13.77
C SER A 201 -7.25 -4.72 -12.94
N THR A 202 -7.81 -3.59 -13.40
CA THR A 202 -7.89 -2.37 -12.63
C THR A 202 -9.29 -1.82 -12.75
N LYS A 203 -9.83 -1.32 -11.64
CA LYS A 203 -11.19 -0.83 -11.62
C LYS A 203 -11.27 0.68 -11.38
N TYR A 204 -10.46 1.18 -10.45
CA TYR A 204 -10.60 2.54 -9.97
C TYR A 204 -9.46 3.47 -10.35
N CYS A 205 -8.32 2.93 -10.74
CA CYS A 205 -7.15 3.74 -11.03
C CYS A 205 -6.64 3.53 -12.46
N LYS A 206 -6.35 4.62 -13.14
CA LYS A 206 -5.40 4.61 -14.24
C LYS A 206 -3.99 4.61 -13.65
N TYR A 207 -3.07 3.96 -14.30
CA TYR A 207 -1.68 3.89 -13.86
C TYR A 207 -0.73 3.93 -15.03
N GLU A 208 0.45 4.42 -14.75
CA GLU A 208 1.57 4.40 -15.68
C GLU A 208 2.75 3.68 -15.07
N VAL A 209 3.57 3.09 -15.90
CA VAL A 209 4.89 2.63 -15.51
C VAL A 209 5.79 3.85 -15.44
N VAL A 210 6.13 4.27 -14.24
CA VAL A 210 7.07 5.35 -14.04
C VAL A 210 8.45 4.76 -13.95
N LYS A 211 9.29 5.22 -14.84
CA LYS A 211 10.72 5.01 -14.70
C LYS A 211 11.25 6.11 -13.80
N PRO A 212 12.03 5.84 -12.94
CA PRO A 212 12.41 6.23 -11.63
C PRO A 212 12.71 7.67 -11.36
N TYR A 213 13.05 7.85 -10.25
CA TYR A 213 13.03 9.06 -9.60
C TYR A 213 14.07 9.13 -8.53
N ASN A 214 14.14 10.29 -7.93
CA ASN A 214 15.15 10.60 -6.96
C ASN A 214 14.77 10.04 -5.58
N THR A 215 15.57 9.15 -5.08
CA THR A 215 15.39 8.60 -3.75
C THR A 215 15.96 9.54 -2.74
N GLY A 216 15.13 10.34 -2.17
CA GLY A 216 15.39 11.03 -0.94
C GLY A 216 16.57 11.95 -0.88
N LEU A 217 16.36 12.95 -0.17
CA LEU A 217 17.38 13.92 0.13
C LEU A 217 17.38 14.15 1.62
N LYS A 218 18.53 13.98 2.23
CA LYS A 218 18.79 14.39 3.60
C LYS A 218 17.77 13.89 4.62
N GLY A 219 17.50 12.59 4.62
CA GLY A 219 16.67 11.96 5.62
C GLY A 219 15.15 12.11 5.43
N THR A 220 14.69 12.53 4.26
CA THR A 220 13.27 12.55 3.94
C THR A 220 13.02 12.05 2.53
N TYR A 221 12.25 10.98 2.41
CA TYR A 221 11.76 10.52 1.13
C TYR A 221 10.51 11.31 0.77
N THR A 222 10.73 12.31 -0.05
CA THR A 222 9.70 13.28 -0.34
C THR A 222 9.22 13.21 -1.76
N GLN A 223 10.00 12.60 -2.65
CA GLN A 223 9.71 12.68 -4.06
C GLN A 223 10.12 11.46 -4.84
N TRP A 224 9.34 11.22 -5.86
CA TRP A 224 9.56 10.28 -6.89
C TRP A 224 9.44 10.95 -8.23
N GLY A 225 10.31 10.61 -9.13
CA GLY A 225 10.09 10.71 -10.54
C GLY A 225 10.35 11.99 -11.26
N SER A 226 10.91 13.00 -10.72
CA SER A 226 11.23 14.16 -11.55
C SER A 226 12.53 14.04 -12.33
N THR A 227 13.38 13.11 -12.00
CA THR A 227 14.60 12.90 -12.76
C THR A 227 14.41 11.81 -13.79
N LYS A 228 14.10 12.18 -14.96
CA LYS A 228 13.90 11.42 -16.20
C LYS A 228 15.02 10.42 -16.55
N THR A 229 15.92 10.07 -15.67
CA THR A 229 17.20 9.46 -16.00
C THR A 229 17.50 8.12 -15.35
N ARG A 230 16.68 7.63 -14.41
CA ARG A 230 16.94 6.34 -13.79
C ARG A 230 15.87 5.32 -14.17
N GLU A 231 16.27 4.19 -14.75
CA GLU A 231 15.36 3.07 -14.96
C GLU A 231 15.19 2.29 -13.68
N THR A 232 13.94 2.04 -13.26
CA THR A 232 13.64 1.14 -12.16
C THR A 232 12.80 -0.02 -12.65
N PRO A 233 12.86 -1.17 -11.98
CA PRO A 233 12.07 -2.32 -12.35
C PRO A 233 10.64 -2.27 -11.81
N TYR A 234 10.23 -1.21 -11.13
CA TYR A 234 8.93 -1.15 -10.51
C TYR A 234 7.95 -0.21 -11.23
N ARG A 235 6.71 -0.44 -10.95
CA ARG A 235 5.59 0.35 -11.44
C ARG A 235 5.04 1.17 -10.30
N GLU A 236 4.70 2.41 -10.56
CA GLU A 236 3.97 3.23 -9.64
C GLU A 236 2.54 3.43 -10.15
N VAL A 237 1.58 3.30 -9.25
CA VAL A 237 0.21 3.63 -9.57
C VAL A 237 0.07 5.14 -9.56
N LEU A 238 0.13 5.71 -10.73
CA LEU A 238 -0.15 7.10 -10.99
C LEU A 238 -1.55 7.20 -11.51
N ALA A 239 -2.43 7.89 -10.81
CA ALA A 239 -3.76 7.81 -11.27
C ALA A 239 -4.66 8.99 -11.01
N ALA A 240 -5.56 9.18 -11.94
CA ALA A 240 -6.89 9.65 -11.68
C ALA A 240 -7.73 8.47 -11.18
N ILE A 241 -8.40 8.63 -10.07
CA ILE A 241 -9.50 7.74 -9.72
C ILE A 241 -10.65 8.11 -10.66
N GLU A 242 -11.03 7.18 -11.53
CA GLU A 242 -12.14 7.38 -12.44
C GLU A 242 -13.44 6.86 -11.82
N TYR A 243 -14.48 7.67 -11.88
CA TYR A 243 -15.83 7.16 -11.66
C TYR A 243 -16.25 6.39 -12.92
N GLU A 244 -16.81 5.21 -12.72
CA GLU A 244 -17.67 4.63 -13.74
C GLU A 244 -18.85 5.60 -13.95
N THR A 245 -18.94 6.21 -15.12
CA THR A 245 -20.10 7.01 -15.56
C THR A 245 -21.27 6.10 -15.85
#